data_36994565b5f95b8793d9c77a37ab7e06
#
_entry.id   36994565b5f95b8793d9c77a37ab7e06
#
_cell.length_a   1.000
_cell.length_b   1.000
_cell.length_c   1.000
_cell.angle_alpha   90.00
_cell.angle_beta   90.00
_cell.angle_gamma   90.00
#
_symmetry.space_group_name_H-M   'P 1'
#
loop_
_entity.id
_entity.type
_entity.pdbx_description
1 polymer ?
#
loop_
_entity_poly.entity_id
_entity_poly.type
_entity_poly.pdbx_seq_one_letter_code
_entity_poly.pdbx_strand_id
1 'polypeptide(L)'
;VRFDALSSGPYRRFWLGSIASVGSTQLYFVGMAWLIFELSDSALDLGLLGAATAVPTILATLVGGLVADRINRRSVLILTTATSAVLLLILAVLDATELVRVWHVLLISALLGLVQGFDFPSRSSIFPALIEPKQMMSAVSLNSILWQGSRMIFPAIGGLLIALTDTSLIFVICGIGFITMVMVLFSIELEQIIQDKTDPWHEFKDGVRYVLHQRLFLTLIMLTWISMFFGTSFVQIMPIFADILHSGERGYGLLISATGLGSVTGNLFISHFQQSRRLGLMMFSCAALAPFSLAGFSLVTGTLANATGAFWLACFFAVLASAFSSVFLVSSMTVLQLKVPDNXRGRVMGIHSITXSMIALGGLASGXLATKFSAPVAVVIGAVGSAVISNLGDXSXGRNSQA
;
A
#
# COMPACT_ATOMS: atom_id res chain seq x y z
N VAL A 1 6.98 -23.35 7.86
CA VAL A 1 7.11 -22.78 6.51
C VAL A 1 8.42 -23.31 5.93
N ARG A 2 8.36 -24.03 4.79
CA ARG A 2 9.56 -24.47 4.07
C ARG A 2 9.93 -23.38 3.07
N PHE A 3 11.19 -22.97 3.06
CA PHE A 3 11.70 -21.94 2.13
C PHE A 3 12.33 -22.57 0.88
N ASP A 4 11.67 -23.60 0.35
CA ASP A 4 12.18 -24.42 -0.78
C ASP A 4 12.40 -23.57 -2.05
N ALA A 5 11.66 -22.48 -2.23
CA ALA A 5 11.86 -21.58 -3.38
C ALA A 5 13.26 -20.93 -3.39
N LEU A 6 13.88 -20.73 -2.21
CA LEU A 6 15.23 -20.14 -2.14
C LEU A 6 16.33 -21.10 -2.63
N SER A 7 16.02 -22.39 -2.86
CA SER A 7 16.95 -23.33 -3.48
C SER A 7 17.15 -23.02 -4.97
N SER A 8 16.17 -22.37 -5.63
CA SER A 8 16.33 -21.84 -6.99
C SER A 8 17.31 -20.66 -6.96
N GLY A 9 18.45 -20.77 -7.61
CA GLY A 9 19.46 -19.71 -7.70
C GLY A 9 18.90 -18.41 -8.29
N PRO A 10 18.22 -18.46 -9.46
CA PRO A 10 17.59 -17.26 -10.03
C PRO A 10 16.54 -16.64 -9.12
N TYR A 11 15.67 -17.43 -8.50
CA TYR A 11 14.65 -16.91 -7.57
C TYR A 11 15.30 -16.26 -6.33
N ARG A 12 16.33 -16.90 -5.76
CA ARG A 12 17.05 -16.36 -4.59
C ARG A 12 17.66 -14.98 -4.90
N ARG A 13 18.32 -14.84 -6.08
CA ARG A 13 18.87 -13.53 -6.52
C ARG A 13 17.76 -12.50 -6.68
N PHE A 14 16.67 -12.87 -7.33
CA PHE A 14 15.49 -12.00 -7.53
C PHE A 14 14.90 -11.56 -6.19
N TRP A 15 14.76 -12.49 -5.23
CA TRP A 15 14.16 -12.21 -3.91
C TRP A 15 15.06 -11.26 -3.09
N LEU A 16 16.38 -11.49 -3.08
CA LEU A 16 17.34 -10.63 -2.40
C LEU A 16 17.37 -9.21 -3.03
N GLY A 17 17.36 -9.11 -4.35
CA GLY A 17 17.25 -7.83 -5.06
C GLY A 17 15.92 -7.13 -4.76
N SER A 18 14.85 -7.90 -4.59
CA SER A 18 13.55 -7.36 -4.24
C SER A 18 13.52 -6.79 -2.82
N ILE A 19 14.31 -7.33 -1.87
CA ILE A 19 14.46 -6.70 -0.54
C ILE A 19 14.97 -5.26 -0.71
N ALA A 20 15.99 -5.07 -1.55
CA ALA A 20 16.56 -3.72 -1.80
C ALA A 20 15.51 -2.79 -2.45
N SER A 21 14.82 -3.23 -3.51
CA SER A 21 13.88 -2.36 -4.24
C SER A 21 12.57 -2.12 -3.48
N VAL A 22 12.01 -3.13 -2.82
CA VAL A 22 10.78 -2.98 -2.02
C VAL A 22 11.09 -2.18 -0.76
N GLY A 23 12.24 -2.44 -0.12
CA GLY A 23 12.71 -1.63 1.02
C GLY A 23 12.86 -0.17 0.62
N SER A 24 13.47 0.10 -0.53
CA SER A 24 13.59 1.46 -1.09
C SER A 24 12.22 2.10 -1.30
N THR A 25 11.23 1.32 -1.75
CA THR A 25 9.86 1.83 -1.92
C THR A 25 9.29 2.32 -0.58
N GLN A 26 9.45 1.54 0.51
CA GLN A 26 8.97 1.95 1.83
C GLN A 26 9.74 3.18 2.35
N LEU A 27 11.05 3.23 2.11
CA LEU A 27 11.90 4.34 2.55
C LEU A 27 11.56 5.64 1.83
N TYR A 28 11.40 5.63 0.49
CA TYR A 28 11.12 6.88 -0.21
C TYR A 28 9.72 7.42 0.10
N PHE A 29 8.74 6.56 0.37
CA PHE A 29 7.43 7.03 0.84
C PHE A 29 7.56 7.83 2.14
N VAL A 30 8.34 7.32 3.10
CA VAL A 30 8.62 8.01 4.37
C VAL A 30 9.39 9.32 4.11
N GLY A 31 10.44 9.24 3.30
CA GLY A 31 11.29 10.42 2.99
C GLY A 31 10.52 11.53 2.28
N MET A 32 9.71 11.19 1.25
CA MET A 32 8.95 12.19 0.50
C MET A 32 7.88 12.86 1.37
N ALA A 33 7.17 12.08 2.21
CA ALA A 33 6.14 12.64 3.09
C ALA A 33 6.77 13.56 4.13
N TRP A 34 7.91 13.17 4.71
CA TRP A 34 8.61 14.03 5.67
C TRP A 34 9.17 15.29 4.99
N LEU A 35 9.77 15.14 3.81
CA LEU A 35 10.31 16.28 3.04
C LEU A 35 9.21 17.30 2.69
N ILE A 36 8.03 16.83 2.24
CA ILE A 36 6.88 17.73 1.97
C ILE A 36 6.46 18.44 3.26
N PHE A 37 6.41 17.73 4.37
CA PHE A 37 6.06 18.32 5.67
C PHE A 37 7.07 19.41 6.05
N GLU A 38 8.37 19.16 5.92
CA GLU A 38 9.42 20.16 6.18
C GLU A 38 9.33 21.38 5.26
N LEU A 39 8.99 21.18 3.98
CA LEU A 39 8.94 22.27 2.98
C LEU A 39 7.69 23.15 3.13
N SER A 40 6.58 22.65 3.62
CA SER A 40 5.29 23.36 3.54
C SER A 40 4.48 23.38 4.84
N ASP A 41 4.76 22.50 5.78
CA ASP A 41 3.95 22.30 7.01
C ASP A 41 2.45 22.19 6.69
N SER A 42 2.12 21.52 5.58
CA SER A 42 0.76 21.53 5.00
C SER A 42 0.17 20.13 4.92
N ALA A 43 -0.95 19.92 5.61
CA ALA A 43 -1.73 18.69 5.50
C ALA A 43 -2.24 18.48 4.08
N LEU A 44 -2.59 19.55 3.38
CA LEU A 44 -3.06 19.48 2.00
C LEU A 44 -1.97 18.95 1.07
N ASP A 45 -0.74 19.43 1.22
CA ASP A 45 0.38 19.00 0.37
C ASP A 45 0.72 17.52 0.61
N LEU A 46 0.61 17.04 1.85
CA LEU A 46 0.72 15.62 2.16
C LEU A 46 -0.38 14.80 1.47
N GLY A 47 -1.60 15.30 1.47
CA GLY A 47 -2.71 14.69 0.74
C GLY A 47 -2.47 14.69 -0.78
N LEU A 48 -1.96 15.81 -1.32
CA LEU A 48 -1.61 15.95 -2.74
C LEU A 48 -0.49 14.97 -3.13
N LEU A 49 0.48 14.72 -2.24
CA LEU A 49 1.52 13.71 -2.48
C LEU A 49 0.91 12.32 -2.74
N GLY A 50 -0.04 11.94 -1.89
CA GLY A 50 -0.77 10.67 -2.07
C GLY A 50 -1.51 10.62 -3.41
N ALA A 51 -2.27 11.67 -3.73
CA ALA A 51 -3.03 11.75 -4.97
C ALA A 51 -2.10 11.78 -6.20
N ALA A 52 -0.99 12.50 -6.11
CA ALA A 52 0.02 12.58 -7.18
C ALA A 52 0.61 11.20 -7.51
N THR A 53 0.74 10.32 -6.51
CA THR A 53 1.15 8.92 -6.75
C THR A 53 -0.02 8.09 -7.29
N ALA A 54 -1.18 8.16 -6.64
CA ALA A 54 -2.31 7.25 -6.87
C ALA A 54 -2.93 7.42 -8.26
N VAL A 55 -3.16 8.67 -8.70
CA VAL A 55 -3.85 8.93 -9.97
C VAL A 55 -3.04 8.37 -11.15
N PRO A 56 -1.74 8.68 -11.29
CA PRO A 56 -0.95 8.06 -12.37
C PRO A 56 -0.82 6.54 -12.23
N THR A 57 -0.75 6.00 -11.00
CA THR A 57 -0.70 4.54 -10.79
C THR A 57 -1.97 3.87 -11.33
N ILE A 58 -3.16 4.41 -11.03
CA ILE A 58 -4.43 3.88 -11.54
C ILE A 58 -4.44 3.92 -13.07
N LEU A 59 -4.11 5.08 -13.66
CA LEU A 59 -4.09 5.23 -15.11
C LEU A 59 -3.09 4.28 -15.77
N ALA A 60 -1.89 4.18 -15.19
CA ALA A 60 -0.83 3.29 -15.71
C ALA A 60 -1.22 1.81 -15.57
N THR A 61 -1.90 1.43 -14.49
CA THR A 61 -2.36 0.04 -14.31
C THR A 61 -3.42 -0.33 -15.36
N LEU A 62 -4.32 0.60 -15.69
CA LEU A 62 -5.34 0.40 -16.72
C LEU A 62 -4.72 0.23 -18.12
N VAL A 63 -3.70 1.06 -18.43
CA VAL A 63 -2.99 1.01 -19.72
C VAL A 63 -1.91 -0.08 -19.71
N GLY A 64 -1.34 -0.36 -18.56
CA GLY A 64 -0.22 -1.30 -18.37
C GLY A 64 -0.56 -2.73 -18.80
N GLY A 65 -1.81 -3.13 -18.63
CA GLY A 65 -2.28 -4.41 -19.16
C GLY A 65 -2.14 -4.51 -20.68
N LEU A 66 -2.46 -3.42 -21.40
CA LEU A 66 -2.30 -3.32 -22.87
C LEU A 66 -0.82 -3.43 -23.31
N VAL A 67 0.07 -2.86 -22.53
CA VAL A 67 1.50 -2.77 -22.85
C VAL A 67 2.24 -4.03 -22.42
N ALA A 68 1.90 -4.57 -21.24
CA ALA A 68 2.59 -5.72 -20.65
C ALA A 68 2.48 -7.00 -21.50
N ASP A 69 1.39 -7.14 -22.27
CA ASP A 69 1.17 -8.32 -23.13
C ASP A 69 1.99 -8.26 -24.43
N ARG A 70 2.54 -7.09 -24.76
CA ARG A 70 3.28 -6.85 -26.02
C ARG A 70 4.78 -6.73 -25.83
N ILE A 71 5.25 -6.51 -24.61
CA ILE A 71 6.66 -6.23 -24.30
C ILE A 71 7.18 -7.29 -23.32
N ASN A 72 8.45 -7.61 -23.46
CA ASN A 72 9.14 -8.51 -22.53
C ASN A 72 9.06 -7.95 -21.10
N ARG A 73 8.41 -8.70 -20.19
CA ARG A 73 8.15 -8.30 -18.80
C ARG A 73 9.44 -7.98 -18.03
N ARG A 74 10.53 -8.69 -18.34
CA ARG A 74 11.86 -8.42 -17.76
C ARG A 74 12.35 -7.03 -18.19
N SER A 75 12.20 -6.67 -19.48
CA SER A 75 12.61 -5.36 -19.99
C SER A 75 11.77 -4.24 -19.38
N VAL A 76 10.45 -4.47 -19.22
CA VAL A 76 9.57 -3.50 -18.54
C VAL A 76 10.06 -3.29 -17.09
N LEU A 77 10.32 -4.38 -16.36
CA LEU A 77 10.75 -4.30 -14.96
C LEU A 77 12.13 -3.63 -14.84
N ILE A 78 13.06 -3.87 -15.77
CA ILE A 78 14.38 -3.18 -15.82
C ILE A 78 14.15 -1.68 -16.03
N LEU A 79 13.32 -1.31 -17.01
CA LEU A 79 13.04 0.09 -17.33
C LEU A 79 12.38 0.83 -16.15
N THR A 80 11.35 0.23 -15.56
CA THR A 80 10.63 0.85 -14.43
C THR A 80 11.55 1.02 -13.21
N THR A 81 12.34 -0.01 -12.90
CA THR A 81 13.28 0.00 -11.77
C THR A 81 14.39 1.04 -12.01
N ALA A 82 14.96 1.10 -13.23
CA ALA A 82 15.98 2.08 -13.58
C ALA A 82 15.44 3.52 -13.55
N THR A 83 14.21 3.73 -14.05
CA THR A 83 13.55 5.04 -13.99
C THR A 83 13.34 5.47 -12.53
N SER A 84 12.91 4.55 -11.65
CA SER A 84 12.75 4.84 -10.22
C SER A 84 14.10 5.28 -9.61
N ALA A 85 15.18 4.57 -9.93
CA ALA A 85 16.53 4.93 -9.44
C ALA A 85 16.90 6.35 -9.86
N VAL A 86 16.74 6.67 -11.15
CA VAL A 86 17.07 7.99 -11.70
C VAL A 86 16.25 9.10 -11.03
N LEU A 87 14.94 8.91 -10.92
CA LEU A 87 14.04 9.89 -10.32
C LEU A 87 14.41 10.18 -8.85
N LEU A 88 14.75 9.14 -8.09
CA LEU A 88 15.12 9.30 -6.68
C LEU A 88 16.51 9.94 -6.54
N LEU A 89 17.46 9.64 -7.42
CA LEU A 89 18.76 10.31 -7.42
C LEU A 89 18.63 11.78 -7.82
N ILE A 90 17.74 12.11 -8.76
CA ILE A 90 17.42 13.52 -9.08
C ILE A 90 16.86 14.21 -7.82
N LEU A 91 15.91 13.57 -7.14
CA LEU A 91 15.33 14.13 -5.90
C LEU A 91 16.41 14.32 -4.82
N ALA A 92 17.31 13.35 -4.68
CA ALA A 92 18.44 13.43 -3.72
C ALA A 92 19.32 14.65 -4.01
N VAL A 93 19.66 14.90 -5.28
CA VAL A 93 20.48 16.05 -5.67
C VAL A 93 19.73 17.37 -5.41
N LEU A 94 18.46 17.46 -5.78
CA LEU A 94 17.63 18.65 -5.54
C LEU A 94 17.54 18.96 -4.04
N ASP A 95 17.39 17.93 -3.22
CA ASP A 95 17.27 18.06 -1.76
C ASP A 95 18.62 18.46 -1.16
N ALA A 96 19.70 17.77 -1.49
CA ALA A 96 21.06 18.05 -0.99
C ALA A 96 21.57 19.44 -1.39
N THR A 97 21.08 20.01 -2.51
CA THR A 97 21.44 21.35 -2.97
C THR A 97 20.48 22.44 -2.49
N GLU A 98 19.50 22.09 -1.68
CA GLU A 98 18.45 22.99 -1.16
C GLU A 98 17.61 23.65 -2.27
N LEU A 99 17.62 23.08 -3.48
CA LEU A 99 16.84 23.56 -4.62
C LEU A 99 15.44 22.91 -4.68
N VAL A 100 15.20 21.91 -3.84
CA VAL A 100 13.94 21.16 -3.83
C VAL A 100 12.78 22.09 -3.43
N ARG A 101 11.64 21.88 -4.08
CA ARG A 101 10.36 22.55 -3.76
C ARG A 101 9.24 21.53 -3.81
N VAL A 102 8.12 21.84 -3.19
CA VAL A 102 6.95 20.94 -3.12
C VAL A 102 6.59 20.39 -4.50
N TRP A 103 6.54 21.24 -5.54
CA TRP A 103 6.14 20.77 -6.87
C TRP A 103 7.13 19.76 -7.49
N HIS A 104 8.44 19.85 -7.15
CA HIS A 104 9.42 18.84 -7.58
C HIS A 104 9.07 17.47 -6.98
N VAL A 105 8.76 17.44 -5.69
CA VAL A 105 8.40 16.19 -4.97
C VAL A 105 7.11 15.63 -5.55
N LEU A 106 6.10 16.47 -5.78
CA LEU A 106 4.81 16.06 -6.36
C LEU A 106 4.99 15.50 -7.79
N LEU A 107 5.81 16.16 -8.63
CA LEU A 107 6.09 15.71 -9.99
C LEU A 107 6.81 14.35 -9.99
N ILE A 108 7.86 14.22 -9.17
CA ILE A 108 8.61 12.95 -9.05
C ILE A 108 7.70 11.85 -8.52
N SER A 109 6.85 12.18 -7.54
CA SER A 109 5.85 11.25 -6.99
C SER A 109 4.88 10.76 -8.09
N ALA A 110 4.42 11.67 -8.96
CA ALA A 110 3.53 11.34 -10.07
C ALA A 110 4.23 10.40 -11.08
N LEU A 111 5.48 10.68 -11.39
CA LEU A 111 6.28 9.84 -12.29
C LEU A 111 6.55 8.47 -11.68
N LEU A 112 6.86 8.41 -10.37
CA LEU A 112 7.03 7.14 -9.65
C LEU A 112 5.70 6.35 -9.61
N GLY A 113 4.57 7.04 -9.44
CA GLY A 113 3.25 6.42 -9.51
C GLY A 113 2.97 5.79 -10.88
N LEU A 114 3.31 6.52 -11.95
CA LEU A 114 3.20 6.01 -13.32
C LEU A 114 4.04 4.74 -13.49
N VAL A 115 5.28 4.78 -13.02
CA VAL A 115 6.24 3.66 -13.06
C VAL A 115 5.69 2.45 -12.30
N GLN A 116 5.13 2.67 -11.09
CA GLN A 116 4.58 1.59 -10.25
C GLN A 116 3.42 0.85 -10.92
N GLY A 117 2.60 1.55 -11.70
CA GLY A 117 1.49 0.93 -12.42
C GLY A 117 1.95 -0.16 -13.41
N PHE A 118 3.19 -0.07 -13.92
CA PHE A 118 3.79 -1.09 -14.79
C PHE A 118 4.66 -2.07 -14.01
N ASP A 119 5.34 -1.62 -12.93
CA ASP A 119 6.27 -2.44 -12.15
C ASP A 119 5.56 -3.62 -11.48
N PHE A 120 4.44 -3.35 -10.80
CA PHE A 120 3.77 -4.35 -9.96
C PHE A 120 3.29 -5.57 -10.78
N PRO A 121 2.56 -5.41 -11.90
CA PRO A 121 2.16 -6.57 -12.71
C PRO A 121 3.35 -7.31 -13.32
N SER A 122 4.39 -6.57 -13.77
CA SER A 122 5.60 -7.19 -14.34
C SER A 122 6.33 -8.04 -13.29
N ARG A 123 6.50 -7.52 -12.09
CA ARG A 123 7.16 -8.21 -10.97
C ARG A 123 6.40 -9.46 -10.56
N SER A 124 5.06 -9.36 -10.46
CA SER A 124 4.22 -10.47 -10.03
C SER A 124 4.17 -11.61 -11.05
N SER A 125 4.44 -11.32 -12.32
CA SER A 125 4.48 -12.33 -13.38
C SER A 125 5.85 -12.98 -13.54
N ILE A 126 6.93 -12.34 -13.07
CA ILE A 126 8.31 -12.88 -13.18
C ILE A 126 8.57 -13.96 -12.13
N PHE A 127 8.15 -13.77 -10.86
CA PHE A 127 8.58 -14.70 -9.81
C PHE A 127 8.09 -16.15 -10.04
N PRO A 128 6.88 -16.40 -10.58
CA PRO A 128 6.49 -17.78 -10.89
C PRO A 128 7.36 -18.44 -11.96
N ALA A 129 7.92 -17.66 -12.89
CA ALA A 129 8.79 -18.18 -13.97
C ALA A 129 10.18 -18.58 -13.47
N LEU A 130 10.54 -18.22 -12.24
CA LEU A 130 11.86 -18.49 -11.65
C LEU A 130 11.89 -19.73 -10.76
N ILE A 131 10.76 -20.43 -10.61
CA ILE A 131 10.58 -21.54 -9.67
C ILE A 131 9.85 -22.71 -10.32
N GLU A 132 10.01 -23.89 -9.74
CA GLU A 132 9.20 -25.05 -10.11
C GLU A 132 7.78 -24.93 -9.50
N PRO A 133 6.75 -25.51 -10.16
CA PRO A 133 5.37 -25.44 -9.64
C PRO A 133 5.22 -25.91 -8.17
N LYS A 134 6.00 -26.90 -7.75
CA LYS A 134 5.97 -27.42 -6.36
C LYS A 134 6.46 -26.39 -5.33
N GLN A 135 7.23 -25.38 -5.74
CA GLN A 135 7.80 -24.33 -4.88
C GLN A 135 6.89 -23.10 -4.78
N MET A 136 5.76 -23.07 -5.51
CA MET A 136 4.88 -21.88 -5.61
C MET A 136 4.42 -21.38 -4.23
N MET A 137 3.96 -22.27 -3.34
CA MET A 137 3.50 -21.88 -1.99
C MET A 137 4.61 -21.23 -1.18
N SER A 138 5.85 -21.76 -1.30
CA SER A 138 7.02 -21.17 -0.64
C SER A 138 7.32 -19.77 -1.19
N ALA A 139 7.27 -19.59 -2.51
CA ALA A 139 7.53 -18.29 -3.14
C ALA A 139 6.46 -17.24 -2.77
N VAL A 140 5.18 -17.63 -2.74
CA VAL A 140 4.08 -16.75 -2.31
C VAL A 140 4.28 -16.32 -0.85
N SER A 141 4.67 -17.26 0.03
CA SER A 141 4.95 -16.96 1.45
C SER A 141 6.13 -15.99 1.59
N LEU A 142 7.22 -16.22 0.84
CA LEU A 142 8.40 -15.35 0.85
C LEU A 142 8.07 -13.96 0.31
N ASN A 143 7.23 -13.87 -0.72
CA ASN A 143 6.78 -12.57 -1.26
C ASN A 143 5.93 -11.80 -0.23
N SER A 144 5.06 -12.49 0.49
CA SER A 144 4.26 -11.89 1.58
C SER A 144 5.16 -11.39 2.70
N ILE A 145 6.16 -12.19 3.12
CA ILE A 145 7.15 -11.79 4.14
C ILE A 145 7.90 -10.54 3.66
N LEU A 146 8.30 -10.51 2.39
CA LEU A 146 9.02 -9.38 1.81
C LEU A 146 8.20 -8.09 1.92
N TRP A 147 6.97 -8.08 1.42
CA TRP A 147 6.13 -6.86 1.40
C TRP A 147 5.72 -6.42 2.81
N GLN A 148 5.25 -7.35 3.62
CA GLN A 148 4.76 -7.03 4.98
C GLN A 148 5.91 -6.71 5.94
N GLY A 149 7.00 -7.46 5.86
CA GLY A 149 8.21 -7.19 6.66
C GLY A 149 8.83 -5.85 6.30
N SER A 150 8.90 -5.53 5.01
CA SER A 150 9.41 -4.23 4.53
C SER A 150 8.54 -3.08 5.06
N ARG A 151 7.23 -3.23 5.00
CA ARG A 151 6.27 -2.21 5.48
C ARG A 151 6.36 -1.99 6.99
N MET A 152 6.74 -3.02 7.75
CA MET A 152 6.89 -2.93 9.20
C MET A 152 8.24 -2.32 9.60
N ILE A 153 9.32 -2.69 8.91
CA ILE A 153 10.70 -2.42 9.34
C ILE A 153 11.25 -1.12 8.75
N PHE A 154 11.12 -0.93 7.43
CA PHE A 154 11.81 0.16 6.74
C PHE A 154 11.32 1.57 7.14
N PRO A 155 10.05 1.82 7.48
CA PRO A 155 9.68 3.15 7.96
C PRO A 155 10.38 3.57 9.25
N ALA A 156 10.56 2.65 10.21
CA ALA A 156 11.31 2.95 11.44
C ALA A 156 12.78 3.26 11.11
N ILE A 157 13.38 2.49 10.19
CA ILE A 157 14.74 2.77 9.69
C ILE A 157 14.77 4.15 9.03
N GLY A 158 13.78 4.47 8.20
CA GLY A 158 13.66 5.75 7.50
C GLY A 158 13.59 6.93 8.47
N GLY A 159 12.70 6.85 9.46
CA GLY A 159 12.60 7.90 10.48
C GLY A 159 13.89 8.08 11.28
N LEU A 160 14.56 6.97 11.59
CA LEU A 160 15.85 7.04 12.30
C LEU A 160 16.94 7.67 11.40
N LEU A 161 16.98 7.30 10.11
CA LEU A 161 17.96 7.86 9.16
C LEU A 161 17.73 9.37 8.98
N ILE A 162 16.48 9.82 8.81
CA ILE A 162 16.18 11.27 8.70
C ILE A 162 16.68 12.00 9.95
N ALA A 163 16.38 11.45 11.14
CA ALA A 163 16.75 12.06 12.41
C ALA A 163 18.27 12.12 12.65
N LEU A 164 19.05 11.28 11.99
CA LEU A 164 20.51 11.22 12.16
C LEU A 164 21.25 11.96 11.04
N THR A 165 20.60 12.17 9.89
CA THR A 165 21.23 12.77 8.71
C THR A 165 20.28 13.80 8.08
N ASP A 166 19.71 13.46 6.94
CA ASP A 166 18.70 14.25 6.23
C ASP A 166 17.93 13.37 5.23
N THR A 167 16.92 13.94 4.61
CA THR A 167 16.09 13.21 3.62
C THR A 167 16.87 12.87 2.34
N SER A 168 17.85 13.69 1.96
CA SER A 168 18.62 13.47 0.73
C SER A 168 19.37 12.14 0.74
N LEU A 169 19.93 11.75 1.89
CA LEU A 169 20.62 10.46 2.04
C LEU A 169 19.65 9.28 1.83
N ILE A 170 18.41 9.39 2.30
CA ILE A 170 17.40 8.36 2.07
C ILE A 170 17.19 8.15 0.57
N PHE A 171 17.05 9.24 -0.19
CA PHE A 171 16.83 9.13 -1.64
C PHE A 171 18.05 8.54 -2.37
N VAL A 172 19.27 8.82 -1.90
CA VAL A 172 20.50 8.16 -2.40
C VAL A 172 20.44 6.65 -2.12
N ILE A 173 20.13 6.26 -0.88
CA ILE A 173 20.01 4.83 -0.49
C ILE A 173 18.95 4.13 -1.36
N CYS A 174 17.82 4.79 -1.58
CA CYS A 174 16.74 4.25 -2.42
C CYS A 174 17.20 4.07 -3.87
N GLY A 175 17.89 5.07 -4.42
CA GLY A 175 18.46 5.00 -5.77
C GLY A 175 19.41 3.80 -5.92
N ILE A 176 20.31 3.62 -4.95
CA ILE A 176 21.24 2.48 -4.90
C ILE A 176 20.46 1.16 -4.80
N GLY A 177 19.42 1.10 -3.99
CA GLY A 177 18.58 -0.09 -3.84
C GLY A 177 17.90 -0.49 -5.15
N PHE A 178 17.39 0.49 -5.91
CA PHE A 178 16.81 0.22 -7.23
C PHE A 178 17.88 -0.18 -8.25
N ILE A 179 19.06 0.46 -8.23
CA ILE A 179 20.21 0.07 -9.09
C ILE A 179 20.61 -1.39 -8.80
N THR A 180 20.66 -1.78 -7.52
CA THR A 180 20.96 -3.16 -7.12
C THR A 180 19.96 -4.14 -7.77
N MET A 181 18.67 -3.80 -7.76
CA MET A 181 17.65 -4.65 -8.40
C MET A 181 17.84 -4.71 -9.92
N VAL A 182 18.21 -3.59 -10.57
CA VAL A 182 18.52 -3.57 -12.02
C VAL A 182 19.67 -4.55 -12.33
N MET A 183 20.77 -4.51 -11.53
CA MET A 183 21.91 -5.43 -11.71
C MET A 183 21.47 -6.89 -11.55
N VAL A 184 20.62 -7.17 -10.57
CA VAL A 184 20.06 -8.51 -10.35
C VAL A 184 19.25 -8.96 -11.57
N LEU A 185 18.39 -8.07 -12.12
CA LEU A 185 17.57 -8.40 -13.29
C LEU A 185 18.44 -8.72 -14.53
N PHE A 186 19.57 -8.04 -14.68
CA PHE A 186 20.52 -8.37 -15.76
C PHE A 186 21.19 -9.75 -15.56
N SER A 187 21.33 -10.20 -14.31
CA SER A 187 21.96 -11.50 -13.99
C SER A 187 21.02 -12.71 -14.13
N ILE A 188 19.72 -12.47 -14.40
CA ILE A 188 18.70 -13.53 -14.48
C ILE A 188 18.26 -13.66 -15.93
N GLU A 189 18.36 -14.88 -16.47
CA GLU A 189 17.81 -15.21 -17.78
C GLU A 189 16.37 -15.69 -17.60
N LEU A 190 15.45 -15.11 -18.38
CA LEU A 190 14.04 -15.47 -18.40
C LEU A 190 13.63 -15.83 -19.81
N GLU A 191 13.07 -17.02 -19.97
CA GLU A 191 12.43 -17.38 -21.22
C GLU A 191 11.19 -16.49 -21.45
N GLN A 192 11.02 -16.08 -22.69
CA GLN A 192 9.84 -15.27 -23.06
C GLN A 192 8.61 -16.16 -23.08
N ILE A 193 7.69 -15.90 -22.16
CA ILE A 193 6.37 -16.51 -22.22
C ILE A 193 5.48 -15.54 -23.00
N ILE A 194 5.20 -15.90 -24.26
CA ILE A 194 4.26 -15.15 -25.09
C ILE A 194 2.86 -15.63 -24.70
N GLN A 195 2.07 -14.75 -24.12
CA GLN A 195 0.67 -15.05 -23.84
C GLN A 195 -0.20 -14.69 -25.04
N ASP A 196 -1.31 -15.39 -25.17
CA ASP A 196 -2.32 -15.14 -26.20
C ASP A 196 -2.84 -13.69 -26.12
N LYS A 197 -3.03 -13.11 -27.30
CA LYS A 197 -3.45 -11.71 -27.47
C LYS A 197 -4.93 -11.56 -27.07
N THR A 198 -5.18 -11.11 -25.86
CA THR A 198 -6.51 -10.65 -25.47
C THR A 198 -6.52 -9.12 -25.51
N ASP A 199 -7.69 -8.53 -25.72
CA ASP A 199 -7.88 -7.08 -25.66
C ASP A 199 -8.12 -6.66 -24.18
N PRO A 200 -7.12 -6.07 -23.50
CA PRO A 200 -7.28 -5.73 -22.07
C PRO A 200 -8.41 -4.74 -21.81
N TRP A 201 -8.71 -3.84 -22.76
CA TRP A 201 -9.82 -2.90 -22.59
C TRP A 201 -11.17 -3.62 -22.59
N HIS A 202 -11.33 -4.60 -23.47
CA HIS A 202 -12.52 -5.45 -23.49
C HIS A 202 -12.63 -6.27 -22.19
N GLU A 203 -11.52 -6.87 -21.74
CA GLU A 203 -11.48 -7.63 -20.51
C GLU A 203 -11.82 -6.76 -19.28
N PHE A 204 -11.29 -5.54 -19.22
CA PHE A 204 -11.62 -4.60 -18.14
C PHE A 204 -13.11 -4.26 -18.13
N LYS A 205 -13.68 -3.92 -19.31
CA LYS A 205 -15.12 -3.62 -19.44
C LYS A 205 -15.99 -4.82 -19.00
N ASP A 206 -15.61 -6.02 -19.42
CA ASP A 206 -16.32 -7.24 -19.03
C ASP A 206 -16.25 -7.47 -17.51
N GLY A 207 -15.06 -7.24 -16.91
CA GLY A 207 -14.89 -7.30 -15.46
C GLY A 207 -15.78 -6.32 -14.72
N VAL A 208 -15.80 -5.07 -15.16
CA VAL A 208 -16.66 -4.01 -14.58
C VAL A 208 -18.12 -4.41 -14.73
N ARG A 209 -18.54 -4.81 -15.94
CA ARG A 209 -19.92 -5.25 -16.19
C ARG A 209 -20.31 -6.42 -15.29
N TYR A 210 -19.43 -7.40 -15.13
CA TYR A 210 -19.67 -8.55 -14.25
C TYR A 210 -19.88 -8.13 -12.81
N VAL A 211 -18.97 -7.26 -12.27
CA VAL A 211 -19.07 -6.76 -10.89
C VAL A 211 -20.38 -5.99 -10.69
N LEU A 212 -20.74 -5.11 -11.64
CA LEU A 212 -21.97 -4.29 -11.54
C LEU A 212 -23.25 -5.14 -11.52
N HIS A 213 -23.25 -6.30 -12.19
CA HIS A 213 -24.42 -7.19 -12.22
C HIS A 213 -24.49 -8.13 -11.02
N GLN A 214 -23.42 -8.24 -10.22
CA GLN A 214 -23.36 -9.13 -9.06
C GLN A 214 -23.31 -8.30 -7.76
N ARG A 215 -24.47 -8.17 -7.11
CA ARG A 215 -24.62 -7.34 -5.89
C ARG A 215 -23.57 -7.64 -4.81
N LEU A 216 -23.26 -8.94 -4.59
CA LEU A 216 -22.29 -9.35 -3.58
C LEU A 216 -20.90 -8.74 -3.87
N PHE A 217 -20.44 -8.88 -5.11
CA PHE A 217 -19.09 -8.41 -5.49
C PHE A 217 -18.99 -6.89 -5.50
N LEU A 218 -20.03 -6.23 -6.04
CA LEU A 218 -20.11 -4.77 -6.01
C LEU A 218 -20.07 -4.26 -4.57
N THR A 219 -20.89 -4.83 -3.69
CA THR A 219 -20.94 -4.43 -2.27
C THR A 219 -19.59 -4.63 -1.59
N LEU A 220 -18.94 -5.79 -1.76
CA LEU A 220 -17.64 -6.07 -1.14
C LEU A 220 -16.56 -5.10 -1.63
N ILE A 221 -16.49 -4.85 -2.94
CA ILE A 221 -15.49 -3.95 -3.52
C ILE A 221 -15.74 -2.51 -3.03
N MET A 222 -16.98 -2.04 -3.09
CA MET A 222 -17.33 -0.69 -2.65
C MET A 222 -17.06 -0.50 -1.14
N LEU A 223 -17.45 -1.48 -0.32
CA LEU A 223 -17.17 -1.42 1.13
C LEU A 223 -15.65 -1.39 1.40
N THR A 224 -14.88 -2.17 0.64
CA THR A 224 -13.42 -2.20 0.78
C THR A 224 -12.81 -0.85 0.38
N TRP A 225 -13.24 -0.29 -0.77
CA TRP A 225 -12.76 1.01 -1.24
C TRP A 225 -13.07 2.12 -0.24
N ILE A 226 -14.30 2.16 0.26
CA ILE A 226 -14.74 3.19 1.21
C ILE A 226 -14.04 3.00 2.57
N SER A 227 -13.88 1.75 3.02
CA SER A 227 -13.14 1.44 4.25
C SER A 227 -11.68 1.90 4.15
N MET A 228 -11.03 1.69 2.99
CA MET A 228 -9.65 2.14 2.78
C MET A 228 -9.56 3.66 2.63
N PHE A 229 -10.53 4.28 1.94
CA PHE A 229 -10.59 5.72 1.76
C PHE A 229 -10.72 6.45 3.09
N PHE A 230 -11.59 5.99 3.97
CA PHE A 230 -11.84 6.64 5.27
C PHE A 230 -10.98 6.07 6.41
N GLY A 231 -10.78 4.76 6.43
CA GLY A 231 -10.20 4.04 7.57
C GLY A 231 -8.68 4.03 7.63
N THR A 232 -7.98 4.19 6.47
CA THR A 232 -6.52 4.12 6.44
C THR A 232 -5.85 5.38 5.91
N SER A 233 -6.62 6.37 5.48
CA SER A 233 -6.12 7.62 4.89
C SER A 233 -5.29 8.46 5.86
N PHE A 234 -5.49 8.32 7.19
CA PHE A 234 -4.72 9.04 8.21
C PHE A 234 -3.21 8.82 8.09
N VAL A 235 -2.82 7.68 7.52
CA VAL A 235 -1.41 7.34 7.28
C VAL A 235 -0.72 8.38 6.36
N GLN A 236 -1.47 8.98 5.43
CA GLN A 236 -0.92 9.98 4.50
C GLN A 236 -0.52 11.28 5.19
N ILE A 237 -1.23 11.64 6.28
CA ILE A 237 -0.94 12.87 7.04
C ILE A 237 -0.20 12.57 8.35
N MET A 238 0.47 11.40 8.43
CA MET A 238 1.15 10.94 9.65
C MET A 238 2.28 11.87 10.13
N PRO A 239 3.04 12.58 9.25
CA PRO A 239 4.04 13.54 9.76
C PRO A 239 3.45 14.59 10.71
N ILE A 240 2.21 15.06 10.45
CA ILE A 240 1.53 16.03 11.32
C ILE A 240 1.29 15.43 12.72
N PHE A 241 0.92 14.16 12.80
CA PHE A 241 0.71 13.51 14.09
C PHE A 241 2.03 13.32 14.87
N ALA A 242 3.13 13.09 14.16
CA ALA A 242 4.45 13.04 14.80
C ALA A 242 4.82 14.41 15.38
N ASP A 243 4.47 15.49 14.68
CA ASP A 243 4.67 16.85 15.16
C ASP A 243 3.77 17.16 16.37
N ILE A 244 2.46 16.86 16.28
CA ILE A 244 1.49 17.03 17.38
C ILE A 244 1.96 16.29 18.66
N LEU A 245 2.57 15.10 18.49
CA LEU A 245 3.06 14.28 19.61
C LEU A 245 4.50 14.64 20.02
N HIS A 246 5.08 15.69 19.43
CA HIS A 246 6.43 16.17 19.70
C HIS A 246 7.49 15.06 19.59
N SER A 247 7.30 14.14 18.62
CA SER A 247 8.12 12.94 18.49
C SER A 247 9.11 12.99 17.31
N GLY A 248 8.97 14.00 16.45
CA GLY A 248 9.90 14.26 15.34
C GLY A 248 9.96 13.10 14.33
N GLU A 249 11.07 13.08 13.58
CA GLU A 249 11.33 12.14 12.49
C GLU A 249 11.31 10.68 12.97
N ARG A 250 11.92 10.40 14.12
CA ARG A 250 11.95 9.05 14.71
C ARG A 250 10.54 8.59 15.06
N GLY A 251 9.76 9.48 15.66
CA GLY A 251 8.36 9.20 16.01
C GLY A 251 7.51 8.95 14.77
N TYR A 252 7.73 9.73 13.71
CA TYR A 252 7.04 9.52 12.44
C TYR A 252 7.32 8.12 11.89
N GLY A 253 8.60 7.72 11.82
CA GLY A 253 8.98 6.38 11.34
C GLY A 253 8.35 5.28 12.18
N LEU A 254 8.34 5.44 13.52
CA LEU A 254 7.74 4.47 14.45
C LEU A 254 6.21 4.39 14.29
N LEU A 255 5.53 5.52 14.09
CA LEU A 255 4.08 5.54 13.86
C LEU A 255 3.70 4.78 12.58
N ILE A 256 4.44 5.00 11.49
CA ILE A 256 4.22 4.25 10.23
C ILE A 256 4.54 2.76 10.45
N SER A 257 5.64 2.44 11.13
CA SER A 257 5.98 1.04 11.45
C SER A 257 4.93 0.37 12.33
N ALA A 258 4.30 1.11 13.24
CA ALA A 258 3.19 0.62 14.06
C ALA A 258 2.00 0.22 13.16
N THR A 259 1.68 1.01 12.13
CA THR A 259 0.63 0.61 11.17
C THR A 259 1.04 -0.66 10.39
N GLY A 260 2.32 -0.78 10.03
CA GLY A 260 2.87 -1.98 9.39
C GLY A 260 2.74 -3.21 10.30
N LEU A 261 3.12 -3.08 11.58
CA LEU A 261 2.98 -4.13 12.59
C LEU A 261 1.51 -4.57 12.73
N GLY A 262 0.60 -3.60 12.77
CA GLY A 262 -0.84 -3.89 12.81
C GLY A 262 -1.29 -4.71 11.61
N SER A 263 -0.85 -4.32 10.40
CA SER A 263 -1.18 -5.06 9.18
C SER A 263 -0.64 -6.49 9.20
N VAL A 264 0.61 -6.67 9.67
CA VAL A 264 1.23 -8.00 9.79
C VAL A 264 0.44 -8.87 10.77
N THR A 265 0.16 -8.36 11.97
CA THR A 265 -0.55 -9.12 13.01
C THR A 265 -1.98 -9.44 12.57
N GLY A 266 -2.69 -8.50 11.93
CA GLY A 266 -4.03 -8.73 11.37
C GLY A 266 -4.02 -9.83 10.30
N ASN A 267 -3.05 -9.79 9.39
CA ASN A 267 -2.91 -10.79 8.32
C ASN A 267 -2.58 -12.18 8.89
N LEU A 268 -1.69 -12.25 9.88
CA LEU A 268 -1.36 -13.51 10.56
C LEU A 268 -2.60 -14.08 11.27
N PHE A 269 -3.34 -13.22 11.96
CA PHE A 269 -4.56 -13.63 12.65
C PHE A 269 -5.57 -14.23 11.68
N ILE A 270 -5.91 -13.50 10.60
CA ILE A 270 -6.97 -13.96 9.68
C ILE A 270 -6.52 -15.19 8.85
N SER A 271 -5.21 -15.39 8.63
CA SER A 271 -4.73 -16.54 7.87
C SER A 271 -5.15 -17.89 8.48
N HIS A 272 -5.31 -17.94 9.79
CA HIS A 272 -5.77 -19.14 10.51
C HIS A 272 -7.27 -19.41 10.30
N PHE A 273 -8.03 -18.41 9.84
CA PHE A 273 -9.50 -18.49 9.77
C PHE A 273 -10.04 -18.38 8.34
N GLN A 274 -9.20 -18.37 7.31
CA GLN A 274 -9.62 -18.18 5.91
C GLN A 274 -10.62 -19.26 5.44
N GLN A 275 -10.53 -20.49 5.96
CA GLN A 275 -11.44 -21.58 5.63
C GLN A 275 -12.58 -21.76 6.64
N SER A 276 -12.66 -20.88 7.63
CA SER A 276 -13.67 -20.97 8.69
C SER A 276 -15.01 -20.40 8.20
N ARG A 277 -16.10 -21.03 8.62
CA ARG A 277 -17.47 -20.50 8.45
C ARG A 277 -17.65 -19.13 9.14
N ARG A 278 -16.74 -18.77 10.05
CA ARG A 278 -16.78 -17.50 10.81
C ARG A 278 -16.06 -16.36 10.10
N LEU A 279 -15.51 -16.58 8.89
CA LEU A 279 -14.76 -15.56 8.16
C LEU A 279 -15.57 -14.26 7.99
N GLY A 280 -16.85 -14.38 7.61
CA GLY A 280 -17.75 -13.21 7.45
C GLY A 280 -17.97 -12.46 8.77
N LEU A 281 -18.20 -13.17 9.86
CA LEU A 281 -18.37 -12.56 11.18
C LEU A 281 -17.11 -11.79 11.59
N MET A 282 -15.93 -12.40 11.42
CA MET A 282 -14.65 -11.75 11.75
C MET A 282 -14.42 -10.51 10.88
N MET A 283 -14.74 -10.60 9.59
CA MET A 283 -14.63 -9.49 8.64
C MET A 283 -15.45 -8.29 9.12
N PHE A 284 -16.74 -8.49 9.44
CA PHE A 284 -17.62 -7.41 9.87
C PHE A 284 -17.30 -6.91 11.27
N SER A 285 -16.91 -7.81 12.22
CA SER A 285 -16.47 -7.40 13.56
C SER A 285 -15.26 -6.46 13.46
N CYS A 286 -14.28 -6.79 12.62
CA CYS A 286 -13.09 -5.94 12.45
C CYS A 286 -13.44 -4.62 11.75
N ALA A 287 -14.35 -4.65 10.77
CA ALA A 287 -14.86 -3.42 10.12
C ALA A 287 -15.53 -2.49 11.14
N ALA A 288 -16.25 -3.06 12.12
CA ALA A 288 -16.90 -2.29 13.18
C ALA A 288 -15.90 -1.76 14.21
N LEU A 289 -14.82 -2.50 14.51
CA LEU A 289 -13.82 -2.12 15.53
C LEU A 289 -12.80 -1.10 15.02
N ALA A 290 -12.53 -1.07 13.71
CA ALA A 290 -11.54 -0.14 13.13
C ALA A 290 -11.88 1.34 13.41
N PRO A 291 -13.13 1.81 13.23
CA PRO A 291 -13.50 3.20 13.57
C PRO A 291 -13.25 3.57 15.04
N PHE A 292 -13.48 2.66 15.98
CA PHE A 292 -13.22 2.93 17.41
C PHE A 292 -11.72 3.11 17.67
N SER A 293 -10.88 2.31 16.99
CA SER A 293 -9.43 2.47 17.08
C SER A 293 -8.97 3.82 16.51
N LEU A 294 -9.55 4.25 15.38
CA LEU A 294 -9.29 5.56 14.80
C LEU A 294 -9.75 6.70 15.71
N ALA A 295 -10.94 6.56 16.34
CA ALA A 295 -11.43 7.52 17.32
C ALA A 295 -10.49 7.61 18.53
N GLY A 296 -9.98 6.47 19.00
CA GLY A 296 -8.97 6.44 20.07
C GLY A 296 -7.68 7.15 19.67
N PHE A 297 -7.18 6.90 18.46
CA PHE A 297 -6.00 7.59 17.90
C PHE A 297 -6.23 9.10 17.87
N SER A 298 -7.39 9.53 17.37
CA SER A 298 -7.77 10.95 17.28
C SER A 298 -7.89 11.59 18.67
N LEU A 299 -8.50 10.89 19.63
CA LEU A 299 -8.64 11.39 21.00
C LEU A 299 -7.27 11.64 21.63
N VAL A 300 -6.34 10.68 21.48
CA VAL A 300 -4.97 10.80 22.00
C VAL A 300 -4.26 11.99 21.37
N THR A 301 -4.30 12.11 20.04
CA THR A 301 -3.59 13.17 19.33
C THR A 301 -4.26 14.53 19.43
N GLY A 302 -5.57 14.57 19.69
CA GLY A 302 -6.34 15.81 19.80
C GLY A 302 -6.42 16.39 21.21
N THR A 303 -6.43 15.55 22.24
CA THR A 303 -6.65 16.02 23.62
C THR A 303 -5.56 15.58 24.62
N LEU A 304 -4.88 14.48 24.36
CA LEU A 304 -3.90 13.90 25.29
C LEU A 304 -2.46 14.01 24.77
N ALA A 305 -2.20 14.78 23.70
CA ALA A 305 -0.90 14.83 23.03
C ALA A 305 0.25 15.16 23.98
N ASN A 306 0.02 16.01 24.97
CA ASN A 306 1.03 16.42 25.95
C ASN A 306 1.13 15.48 27.16
N ALA A 307 0.29 14.43 27.24
CA ALA A 307 0.31 13.50 28.38
C ALA A 307 1.49 12.53 28.27
N THR A 308 2.05 12.18 29.42
CA THR A 308 3.12 11.17 29.47
C THR A 308 2.62 9.85 28.87
N GLY A 309 3.31 9.35 27.86
CA GLY A 309 2.93 8.11 27.19
C GLY A 309 1.97 8.26 26.02
N ALA A 310 1.53 9.49 25.69
CA ALA A 310 0.61 9.74 24.55
C ALA A 310 1.13 9.12 23.25
N PHE A 311 2.43 9.24 22.98
CA PHE A 311 3.06 8.68 21.78
C PHE A 311 2.84 7.15 21.69
N TRP A 312 3.10 6.42 22.76
CA TRP A 312 2.94 4.96 22.77
C TRP A 312 1.48 4.54 22.68
N LEU A 313 0.59 5.34 23.28
CA LEU A 313 -0.85 5.10 23.18
C LEU A 313 -1.34 5.36 21.76
N ALA A 314 -0.82 6.39 21.08
CA ALA A 314 -1.10 6.64 19.65
C ALA A 314 -0.59 5.48 18.78
N CYS A 315 0.64 4.99 19.02
CA CYS A 315 1.16 3.80 18.34
C CYS A 315 0.24 2.59 18.54
N PHE A 316 -0.24 2.36 19.78
CA PHE A 316 -1.15 1.24 20.10
C PHE A 316 -2.45 1.34 19.26
N PHE A 317 -3.07 2.52 19.21
CA PHE A 317 -4.28 2.69 18.41
C PHE A 317 -4.01 2.60 16.90
N ALA A 318 -2.84 3.04 16.42
CA ALA A 318 -2.42 2.87 15.03
C ALA A 318 -2.26 1.38 14.67
N VAL A 319 -1.66 0.57 15.57
CA VAL A 319 -1.58 -0.89 15.42
C VAL A 319 -2.99 -1.49 15.30
N LEU A 320 -3.89 -1.16 16.21
CA LEU A 320 -5.26 -1.70 16.23
C LEU A 320 -6.03 -1.32 14.96
N ALA A 321 -6.00 -0.03 14.57
CA ALA A 321 -6.71 0.47 13.39
C ALA A 321 -6.23 -0.27 12.13
N SER A 322 -4.90 -0.42 11.99
CA SER A 322 -4.31 -1.11 10.83
C SER A 322 -4.56 -2.61 10.86
N ALA A 323 -4.53 -3.24 12.05
CA ALA A 323 -4.84 -4.68 12.18
C ALA A 323 -6.27 -4.97 11.74
N PHE A 324 -7.26 -4.22 12.26
CA PHE A 324 -8.66 -4.43 11.91
C PHE A 324 -8.92 -4.14 10.42
N SER A 325 -8.36 -3.05 9.89
CA SER A 325 -8.47 -2.71 8.46
C SER A 325 -7.86 -3.81 7.57
N SER A 326 -6.72 -4.36 7.97
CA SER A 326 -6.03 -5.42 7.23
C SER A 326 -6.82 -6.73 7.23
N VAL A 327 -7.40 -7.11 8.38
CA VAL A 327 -8.30 -8.28 8.48
C VAL A 327 -9.47 -8.11 7.51
N PHE A 328 -10.11 -6.95 7.50
CA PHE A 328 -11.23 -6.66 6.59
C PHE A 328 -10.79 -6.78 5.12
N LEU A 329 -9.67 -6.15 4.75
CA LEU A 329 -9.14 -6.15 3.37
C LEU A 329 -8.84 -7.57 2.88
N VAL A 330 -8.11 -8.36 3.71
CA VAL A 330 -7.71 -9.72 3.34
C VAL A 330 -8.94 -10.65 3.28
N SER A 331 -9.88 -10.50 4.22
CA SER A 331 -11.12 -11.30 4.21
C SER A 331 -11.95 -11.00 2.96
N SER A 332 -12.13 -9.73 2.61
CA SER A 332 -12.84 -9.30 1.40
C SER A 332 -12.20 -9.91 0.15
N MET A 333 -10.87 -9.80 0.04
CA MET A 333 -10.10 -10.39 -1.06
C MET A 333 -10.28 -11.91 -1.13
N THR A 334 -10.25 -12.59 0.02
CA THR A 334 -10.43 -14.06 0.10
C THR A 334 -11.83 -14.46 -0.40
N VAL A 335 -12.88 -13.76 0.06
CA VAL A 335 -14.27 -14.04 -0.38
C VAL A 335 -14.37 -13.85 -1.90
N LEU A 336 -13.79 -12.77 -2.45
CA LEU A 336 -13.79 -12.54 -3.90
C LEU A 336 -13.08 -13.69 -4.64
N GLN A 337 -11.91 -14.10 -4.16
CA GLN A 337 -11.14 -15.18 -4.79
C GLN A 337 -11.88 -16.53 -4.78
N LEU A 338 -12.61 -16.80 -3.70
CA LEU A 338 -13.34 -18.08 -3.54
C LEU A 338 -14.69 -18.10 -4.30
N LYS A 339 -15.35 -16.96 -4.42
CA LYS A 339 -16.72 -16.87 -4.98
C LYS A 339 -16.74 -16.51 -6.46
N VAL A 340 -15.71 -15.84 -6.98
CA VAL A 340 -15.67 -15.42 -8.38
C VAL A 340 -15.25 -16.62 -9.24
N PRO A 341 -15.98 -16.93 -10.33
CA PRO A 341 -15.59 -17.99 -11.28
C PRO A 341 -14.19 -17.73 -11.87
N ASP A 342 -13.49 -18.81 -12.19
CA ASP A 342 -12.09 -18.76 -12.65
C ASP A 342 -11.88 -17.83 -13.84
N ASN A 343 -12.79 -17.85 -14.79
CA ASN A 343 -12.78 -16.99 -15.98
C ASN A 343 -13.03 -15.50 -15.74
N UNK A 344 -13.44 -14.96 -14.57
CA UNK A 344 -13.71 -13.73 -14.20
C UNK A 344 -12.87 -13.25 -13.19
N ARG A 345 -12.10 -14.26 -12.54
CA ARG A 345 -11.30 -13.97 -11.33
C ARG A 345 -10.23 -12.89 -11.58
N GLY A 346 -9.44 -13.03 -12.62
CA GLY A 346 -8.38 -12.05 -12.94
C GLY A 346 -8.94 -10.64 -13.12
N ARG A 347 -10.04 -10.52 -13.82
CA ARG A 347 -10.70 -9.22 -14.10
C ARG A 347 -11.23 -8.57 -12.82
N VAL A 348 -11.90 -9.33 -11.95
CA VAL A 348 -12.45 -8.84 -10.67
C VAL A 348 -11.32 -8.45 -9.72
N MET A 349 -10.24 -9.25 -9.66
CA MET A 349 -9.08 -8.96 -8.82
C MET A 349 -8.32 -7.71 -9.33
N GLY A 350 -8.29 -7.49 -10.65
CA GLY A 350 -7.75 -6.26 -11.24
C GLY A 350 -8.50 -5.00 -10.75
N ILE A 351 -9.83 -5.07 -10.70
CA ILE A 351 -10.67 -3.96 -10.16
C ILE A 351 -10.40 -3.80 -8.65
N HIS A 352 -10.31 -4.91 -7.93
CA HIS A 352 -10.02 -4.87 -6.48
C HIS A 352 -8.64 -4.26 -6.19
N SER A 353 -7.66 -4.41 -7.10
CA SER A 353 -6.30 -3.88 -6.89
C SER A 353 -6.25 -2.34 -6.80
N ILE A 354 -7.26 -1.64 -7.30
CA ILE A 354 -7.40 -0.17 -7.17
C ILE A 354 -7.50 0.24 -5.69
N THR A 355 -7.84 -0.69 -4.83
CA THR A 355 -7.93 -0.47 -3.37
C THR A 355 -6.68 0.22 -2.75
N UNK A 356 -5.74 0.01 -3.15
CA UNK A 356 -4.63 0.58 -2.73
C UNK A 356 -4.56 1.99 -2.94
N SER A 357 -4.98 2.36 -4.11
CA SER A 357 -5.02 3.79 -4.47
C SER A 357 -6.10 4.57 -3.71
N MET A 358 -7.11 3.91 -3.19
CA MET A 358 -8.17 4.57 -2.39
C MET A 358 -7.60 5.17 -1.09
N ILE A 359 -6.57 4.55 -0.51
CA ILE A 359 -5.87 5.08 0.69
C ILE A 359 -5.30 6.46 0.37
N ALA A 360 -4.61 6.58 -0.75
CA ALA A 360 -3.96 7.82 -1.16
C ALA A 360 -4.97 8.92 -1.54
N LEU A 361 -6.06 8.55 -2.22
CA LEU A 361 -7.15 9.48 -2.54
C LEU A 361 -7.88 9.93 -1.26
N GLY A 362 -8.07 9.03 -0.31
CA GLY A 362 -8.59 9.36 1.03
C GLY A 362 -7.65 10.29 1.79
N GLY A 363 -6.32 10.14 1.56
CA GLY A 363 -5.30 11.05 2.11
C GLY A 363 -5.49 12.47 1.63
N LEU A 364 -5.84 12.67 0.36
CA LEU A 364 -6.15 14.01 -0.15
C LEU A 364 -7.39 14.61 0.56
N ALA A 365 -8.43 13.82 0.75
CA ALA A 365 -9.62 14.24 1.50
C ALA A 365 -9.26 14.56 2.96
N SER A 366 -8.45 13.72 3.60
CA SER A 366 -7.98 13.94 4.99
C SER A 366 -7.09 15.18 5.08
N GLY A 367 -6.23 15.41 4.14
CA GLY A 367 -5.44 16.65 4.02
C GLY A 367 -6.33 17.88 3.92
N UNK A 368 -7.28 17.78 3.20
CA UNK A 368 -8.19 18.71 3.06
C UNK A 368 -8.88 19.05 4.24
N LEU A 369 -9.39 18.12 4.91
CA LEU A 369 -10.11 18.29 6.17
C LEU A 369 -9.18 18.79 7.29
N ALA A 370 -7.97 18.27 7.35
CA ALA A 370 -6.99 18.67 8.36
C ALA A 370 -6.60 20.15 8.25
N THR A 371 -6.52 20.67 7.04
CA THR A 371 -6.24 22.09 6.79
C THR A 371 -7.41 22.99 7.23
N LYS A 372 -8.65 22.53 7.04
CA LYS A 372 -9.86 23.32 7.41
C LYS A 372 -10.20 23.25 8.88
N PHE A 373 -9.94 22.14 9.53
CA PHE A 373 -10.35 21.90 10.93
C PHE A 373 -9.13 21.58 11.81
N SER A 374 -8.62 20.37 11.74
CA SER A 374 -7.36 19.90 12.33
C SER A 374 -7.15 18.43 11.93
N ALA A 375 -5.93 17.93 12.05
CA ALA A 375 -5.63 16.54 11.71
C ALA A 375 -6.41 15.53 12.57
N PRO A 376 -6.54 15.70 13.90
CA PRO A 376 -7.39 14.79 14.68
C PRO A 376 -8.86 14.79 14.23
N VAL A 377 -9.44 15.96 13.92
CA VAL A 377 -10.83 16.06 13.43
C VAL A 377 -10.99 15.34 12.10
N ALA A 378 -10.02 15.45 11.19
CA ALA A 378 -10.04 14.71 9.91
C ALA A 378 -10.12 13.19 10.16
N VAL A 379 -9.40 12.66 11.15
CA VAL A 379 -9.44 11.23 11.52
C VAL A 379 -10.81 10.86 12.12
N VAL A 380 -11.42 11.72 12.94
CA VAL A 380 -12.79 11.47 13.48
C VAL A 380 -13.79 11.38 12.33
N ILE A 381 -13.73 12.30 11.37
CA ILE A 381 -14.61 12.27 10.19
C ILE A 381 -14.41 10.97 9.41
N GLY A 382 -13.15 10.54 9.24
CA GLY A 382 -12.81 9.24 8.65
C GLY A 382 -13.40 8.07 9.43
N ALA A 383 -13.28 8.09 10.76
CA ALA A 383 -13.84 7.06 11.65
C ALA A 383 -15.37 6.98 11.52
N VAL A 384 -16.06 8.12 11.54
CA VAL A 384 -17.52 8.18 11.37
C VAL A 384 -17.93 7.66 9.99
N GLY A 385 -17.25 8.09 8.92
CA GLY A 385 -17.48 7.61 7.55
C GLY A 385 -17.35 6.09 7.45
N SER A 386 -16.29 5.55 8.04
CA SER A 386 -16.04 4.11 8.08
C SER A 386 -17.11 3.35 8.89
N ALA A 387 -17.56 3.90 10.04
CA ALA A 387 -18.58 3.30 10.92
C ALA A 387 -19.97 3.26 10.27
N VAL A 388 -20.38 4.33 9.59
CA VAL A 388 -21.67 4.39 8.88
C VAL A 388 -21.75 3.28 7.84
N ILE A 389 -20.66 3.02 7.15
CA ILE A 389 -20.60 2.08 6.05
C ILE A 389 -20.55 0.64 6.54
N SER A 390 -19.85 0.37 7.65
CA SER A 390 -19.87 -0.99 8.24
C SER A 390 -21.29 -1.38 8.64
N ASN A 391 -22.09 -0.44 9.17
CA ASN A 391 -23.48 -0.68 9.54
C ASN A 391 -24.39 -0.92 8.30
N LEU A 392 -24.14 -0.23 7.18
CA LEU A 392 -24.88 -0.44 5.93
C LEU A 392 -24.54 -1.82 5.32
N GLY A 393 -23.31 -2.28 5.46
CA GLY A 393 -22.87 -3.63 5.03
C GLY A 393 -23.61 -4.73 5.80
N ASP A 394 -23.74 -4.59 7.09
CA ASP A 394 -24.51 -5.52 7.96
C ASP A 394 -25.99 -5.60 7.54
N UNK A 395 -26.41 -4.61 7.23
CA UNK A 395 -27.72 -4.52 6.84
C UNK A 395 -27.98 -5.15 5.58
N SER A 396 -27.21 -5.12 4.75
CA SER A 396 -27.38 -5.78 3.43
C SER A 396 -27.03 -7.29 3.42
N UNK A 397 -26.28 -7.50 4.21
CA UNK A 397 -25.92 -8.77 4.34
C UNK A 397 -26.83 -9.59 5.11
N GLY A 398 -27.37 -9.18 6.10
CA GLY A 398 -28.35 -9.89 6.90
C GLY A 398 -29.66 -10.19 6.18
N ARG A 399 -30.08 -9.34 5.27
CA ARG A 399 -31.30 -9.58 4.47
C ARG A 399 -31.14 -10.70 3.46
N ASN A 400 -29.92 -10.97 2.98
CA ASN A 400 -29.66 -12.01 1.98
C ASN A 400 -29.45 -13.40 2.58
N SER A 401 -29.26 -13.50 3.91
CA SER A 401 -29.14 -14.80 4.59
C SER A 401 -30.49 -15.42 4.96
N GLN A 402 -31.59 -14.65 4.78
CA GLN A 402 -32.95 -15.10 5.08
C GLN A 402 -33.80 -15.37 3.80
N ALA A 403 -33.25 -15.13 2.61
CA ALA A 403 -33.85 -15.43 1.33
C ALA A 403 -33.12 -16.62 0.65
#